data_273999e89a36bb31957b68a9185dc657
#
_entry.id   273999e89a36bb31957b68a9185dc657
#
_cell.length_a   1.000
_cell.length_b   1.000
_cell.length_c   1.000
_cell.angle_alpha   90.00
_cell.angle_beta   90.00
_cell.angle_gamma   90.00
#
_symmetry.space_group_name_H-M   'P 1'
#
loop_
_entity.id
_entity.type
_entity.pdbx_description
1 polymer ?
#
loop_
_entity_poly.entity_id
_entity_poly.type
_entity_poly.pdbx_seq_one_letter_code
_entity_poly.pdbx_strand_id
1 'polypeptide(L)'
;MAEEARNYVWLTETKLLQAKLALIQMNIEEAKKFMTQAQRIADLHGLNFLAWGISGENDKLLDQIDIWDKLKKEEAPMSERIKLASVNDVLERIQGKRAVEPSELVDEEPILLLIMDNSGATYFNHPFIANWDHSDLFSSFLSAFNTFSDEIFSKSIDRIRIGENTILINPVESFLACYVIKGQSYPGLRKLTRFTEAIRENSEIWQALNKSVKTSEMLELDKPPALKAVIDEIF
;
A
#
# COMPACT_ATOMS: atom_id res chain seq x y z
N MET A 1 0.22 -17.41 -23.30
CA MET A 1 -0.72 -16.44 -22.63
C MET A 1 -1.59 -17.08 -21.55
N ALA A 2 -2.53 -18.01 -21.84
CA ALA A 2 -3.39 -18.58 -20.80
C ALA A 2 -2.64 -19.45 -19.77
N GLU A 3 -1.63 -20.18 -20.21
CA GLU A 3 -0.80 -21.05 -19.36
C GLU A 3 0.15 -20.24 -18.48
N GLU A 4 0.72 -19.17 -18.99
CA GLU A 4 1.53 -18.21 -18.24
C GLU A 4 0.68 -17.47 -17.17
N ALA A 5 -0.50 -16.99 -17.53
CA ALA A 5 -1.43 -16.37 -16.58
C ALA A 5 -1.79 -17.33 -15.44
N ARG A 6 -1.98 -18.62 -15.73
CA ARG A 6 -2.23 -19.65 -14.72
C ARG A 6 -1.05 -19.83 -13.77
N ASN A 7 0.19 -19.75 -14.28
CA ASN A 7 1.39 -19.84 -13.45
C ASN A 7 1.49 -18.66 -12.47
N TYR A 8 1.13 -17.44 -12.90
CA TYR A 8 1.13 -16.27 -12.01
C TYR A 8 0.01 -16.32 -10.97
N VAL A 9 -1.16 -16.86 -11.29
CA VAL A 9 -2.21 -17.13 -10.31
C VAL A 9 -1.67 -18.05 -9.20
N TRP A 10 -1.04 -19.17 -9.57
CA TRP A 10 -0.45 -20.10 -8.60
C TRP A 10 0.64 -19.46 -7.76
N LEU A 11 1.50 -18.64 -8.38
CA LEU A 11 2.57 -17.94 -7.68
C LEU A 11 1.99 -16.96 -6.66
N THR A 12 0.97 -16.21 -7.05
CA THR A 12 0.28 -15.23 -6.21
C THR A 12 -0.38 -15.91 -5.00
N GLU A 13 -1.13 -16.99 -5.24
CA GLU A 13 -1.78 -17.76 -4.16
C GLU A 13 -0.74 -18.43 -3.24
N THR A 14 0.39 -18.88 -3.78
CA THR A 14 1.49 -19.42 -2.96
C THR A 14 2.05 -18.35 -2.03
N LYS A 15 2.23 -17.11 -2.51
CA LYS A 15 2.68 -16.00 -1.66
C LYS A 15 1.68 -15.65 -0.57
N LEU A 16 0.38 -15.67 -0.90
CA LEU A 16 -0.67 -15.45 0.08
C LEU A 16 -0.70 -16.58 1.14
N LEU A 17 -0.50 -17.83 0.75
CA LEU A 17 -0.38 -18.94 1.69
C LEU A 17 0.85 -18.80 2.59
N GLN A 18 2.00 -18.36 2.04
CA GLN A 18 3.19 -18.04 2.84
C GLN A 18 2.91 -16.95 3.86
N ALA A 19 2.16 -15.91 3.49
CA ALA A 19 1.74 -14.85 4.41
C ALA A 19 0.91 -15.42 5.57
N LYS A 20 -0.07 -16.27 5.27
CA LYS A 20 -0.91 -16.89 6.29
C LYS A 20 -0.13 -17.84 7.22
N LEU A 21 0.84 -18.56 6.69
CA LEU A 21 1.74 -19.39 7.51
C LEU A 21 2.61 -18.52 8.43
N ALA A 22 3.13 -17.40 7.95
CA ALA A 22 3.86 -16.45 8.78
C ALA A 22 2.99 -15.88 9.92
N LEU A 23 1.70 -15.60 9.67
CA LEU A 23 0.75 -15.20 10.72
C LEU A 23 0.57 -16.28 11.79
N ILE A 24 0.42 -17.55 11.39
CA ILE A 24 0.31 -18.67 12.34
C ILE A 24 1.58 -18.78 13.19
N GLN A 25 2.75 -18.46 12.63
CA GLN A 25 4.03 -18.41 13.32
C GLN A 25 4.23 -17.13 14.14
N MET A 26 3.25 -16.23 14.18
CA MET A 26 3.30 -14.93 14.85
C MET A 26 4.38 -13.98 14.30
N ASN A 27 4.72 -14.14 13.02
CA ASN A 27 5.65 -13.27 12.30
C ASN A 27 4.86 -12.31 11.40
N ILE A 28 4.31 -11.24 11.99
CA ILE A 28 3.42 -10.29 11.33
C ILE A 28 4.15 -9.55 10.20
N GLU A 29 5.41 -9.16 10.42
CA GLU A 29 6.17 -8.40 9.42
C GLU A 29 6.49 -9.25 8.18
N GLU A 30 6.81 -10.51 8.36
CA GLU A 30 7.00 -11.42 7.24
C GLU A 30 5.68 -11.70 6.49
N ALA A 31 4.56 -11.76 7.20
CA ALA A 31 3.25 -11.89 6.59
C ALA A 31 2.91 -10.69 5.70
N LYS A 32 3.11 -9.46 6.18
CA LYS A 32 2.94 -8.22 5.39
C LYS A 32 3.82 -8.25 4.14
N LYS A 33 5.07 -8.65 4.28
CA LYS A 33 6.01 -8.78 3.15
C LYS A 33 5.51 -9.74 2.07
N PHE A 34 5.00 -10.91 2.45
CA PHE A 34 4.47 -11.87 1.50
C PHE A 34 3.16 -11.38 0.86
N MET A 35 2.28 -10.69 1.61
CA MET A 35 1.07 -10.07 1.05
C MET A 35 1.42 -8.99 0.01
N THR A 36 2.36 -8.11 0.31
CA THR A 36 2.84 -7.09 -0.64
C THR A 36 3.46 -7.72 -1.89
N GLN A 37 4.21 -8.83 -1.75
CA GLN A 37 4.74 -9.55 -2.91
C GLN A 37 3.61 -10.16 -3.75
N ALA A 38 2.61 -10.78 -3.12
CA ALA A 38 1.45 -11.32 -3.80
C ALA A 38 0.68 -10.24 -4.56
N GLN A 39 0.45 -9.08 -3.92
CA GLN A 39 -0.19 -7.93 -4.52
C GLN A 39 0.54 -7.47 -5.78
N ARG A 40 1.86 -7.26 -5.69
CA ARG A 40 2.68 -6.84 -6.84
C ARG A 40 2.64 -7.81 -8.01
N ILE A 41 2.69 -9.12 -7.74
CA ILE A 41 2.60 -10.13 -8.80
C ILE A 41 1.23 -10.04 -9.47
N ALA A 42 0.16 -9.93 -8.71
CA ALA A 42 -1.20 -9.84 -9.23
C ALA A 42 -1.39 -8.57 -10.08
N ASP A 43 -0.90 -7.42 -9.63
CA ASP A 43 -0.99 -6.15 -10.35
C ASP A 43 -0.18 -6.17 -11.65
N LEU A 44 1.08 -6.64 -11.62
CA LEU A 44 1.96 -6.71 -12.78
C LEU A 44 1.41 -7.61 -13.90
N HIS A 45 0.64 -8.64 -13.54
CA HIS A 45 0.10 -9.60 -14.50
C HIS A 45 -1.40 -9.41 -14.77
N GLY A 46 -1.96 -8.26 -14.35
CA GLY A 46 -3.35 -7.91 -14.63
C GLY A 46 -4.38 -8.82 -13.94
N LEU A 47 -3.99 -9.50 -12.86
CA LEU A 47 -4.86 -10.38 -12.08
C LEU A 47 -5.71 -9.54 -11.11
N ASN A 48 -6.45 -8.56 -11.63
CA ASN A 48 -7.14 -7.53 -10.86
C ASN A 48 -8.02 -8.08 -9.73
N PHE A 49 -8.64 -9.23 -9.96
CA PHE A 49 -9.50 -9.90 -8.99
C PHE A 49 -8.72 -10.42 -7.77
N LEU A 50 -7.56 -11.05 -8.02
CA LEU A 50 -6.66 -11.51 -6.95
C LEU A 50 -6.02 -10.33 -6.25
N ALA A 51 -5.56 -9.33 -6.99
CA ALA A 51 -4.98 -8.12 -6.44
C ALA A 51 -5.91 -7.45 -5.44
N TRP A 52 -7.18 -7.34 -5.79
CA TRP A 52 -8.19 -6.79 -4.92
C TRP A 52 -8.45 -7.65 -3.67
N GLY A 53 -8.64 -8.96 -3.84
CA GLY A 53 -8.80 -9.88 -2.72
C GLY A 53 -7.63 -9.84 -1.74
N ILE A 54 -6.39 -9.79 -2.25
CA ILE A 54 -5.17 -9.69 -1.44
C ILE A 54 -5.11 -8.36 -0.70
N SER A 55 -5.50 -7.26 -1.36
CA SER A 55 -5.57 -5.95 -0.71
C SER A 55 -6.55 -5.96 0.47
N GLY A 56 -7.73 -6.55 0.30
CA GLY A 56 -8.70 -6.73 1.39
C GLY A 56 -8.18 -7.60 2.55
N GLU A 57 -7.44 -8.68 2.24
CA GLU A 57 -6.78 -9.49 3.28
C GLU A 57 -5.71 -8.69 4.03
N ASN A 58 -4.97 -7.83 3.33
CA ASN A 58 -3.96 -6.96 3.95
C ASN A 58 -4.62 -5.89 4.84
N ASP A 59 -5.68 -5.25 4.37
CA ASP A 59 -6.46 -4.30 5.16
C ASP A 59 -7.01 -4.96 6.44
N LYS A 60 -7.56 -6.17 6.32
CA LYS A 60 -8.04 -6.96 7.45
C LYS A 60 -6.93 -7.32 8.44
N LEU A 61 -5.73 -7.66 7.95
CA LEU A 61 -4.58 -7.89 8.82
C LEU A 61 -4.22 -6.62 9.60
N LEU A 62 -4.19 -5.47 8.93
CA LEU A 62 -3.89 -4.19 9.57
C LEU A 62 -4.92 -3.83 10.65
N ASP A 63 -6.20 -4.12 10.42
CA ASP A 63 -7.28 -3.94 11.41
C ASP A 63 -7.15 -4.88 12.62
N GLN A 64 -6.51 -6.02 12.45
CA GLN A 64 -6.40 -7.07 13.46
C GLN A 64 -5.04 -7.14 14.15
N ILE A 65 -4.15 -6.18 13.92
CA ILE A 65 -2.78 -6.20 14.50
C ILE A 65 -2.82 -6.36 16.02
N ASP A 66 -3.66 -5.61 16.71
CA ASP A 66 -3.80 -5.69 18.17
C ASP A 66 -4.23 -7.07 18.64
N ILE A 67 -5.09 -7.76 17.87
CA ILE A 67 -5.54 -9.13 18.15
C ILE A 67 -4.37 -10.09 18.01
N TRP A 68 -3.58 -9.96 16.95
CA TRP A 68 -2.39 -10.77 16.72
C TRP A 68 -1.33 -10.58 17.82
N ASP A 69 -1.10 -9.33 18.24
CA ASP A 69 -0.17 -9.01 19.34
C ASP A 69 -0.64 -9.58 20.68
N LYS A 70 -1.95 -9.56 20.93
CA LYS A 70 -2.55 -10.19 22.10
C LYS A 70 -2.35 -11.71 22.08
N LEU A 71 -2.68 -12.37 20.96
CA LEU A 71 -2.50 -13.82 20.80
C LEU A 71 -1.03 -14.23 20.95
N LYS A 72 -0.10 -13.39 20.52
CA LYS A 72 1.35 -13.60 20.69
C LYS A 72 1.76 -13.55 22.15
N LYS A 73 1.27 -12.56 22.92
CA LYS A 73 1.55 -12.41 24.36
C LYS A 73 0.95 -13.53 25.20
N GLU A 74 -0.23 -14.01 24.81
CA GLU A 74 -0.97 -15.08 25.53
C GLU A 74 -0.54 -16.50 25.10
N GLU A 75 0.44 -16.62 24.19
CA GLU A 75 0.89 -17.90 23.61
C GLU A 75 -0.30 -18.73 23.09
N ALA A 76 -1.25 -18.09 22.44
CA ALA A 76 -2.50 -18.69 22.00
C ALA A 76 -2.29 -19.99 21.22
N PRO A 77 -3.19 -20.99 21.35
CA PRO A 77 -3.05 -22.28 20.68
C PRO A 77 -3.09 -22.14 19.15
N MET A 78 -2.42 -23.07 18.46
CA MET A 78 -2.30 -23.06 17.00
C MET A 78 -3.68 -23.05 16.30
N SER A 79 -4.69 -23.70 16.88
CA SER A 79 -6.05 -23.76 16.33
C SER A 79 -6.70 -22.37 16.21
N GLU A 80 -6.48 -21.48 17.18
CA GLU A 80 -6.99 -20.10 17.14
C GLU A 80 -6.27 -19.29 16.09
N ARG A 81 -4.95 -19.43 15.99
CA ARG A 81 -4.13 -18.75 14.97
C ARG A 81 -4.52 -19.15 13.56
N ILE A 82 -4.74 -20.46 13.30
CA ILE A 82 -5.20 -20.98 12.01
C ILE A 82 -6.57 -20.39 11.66
N LYS A 83 -7.49 -20.35 12.63
CA LYS A 83 -8.84 -19.78 12.42
C LYS A 83 -8.76 -18.30 12.07
N LEU A 84 -7.99 -17.52 12.83
CA LEU A 84 -7.84 -16.07 12.59
C LEU A 84 -7.15 -15.80 11.24
N ALA A 85 -6.14 -16.57 10.86
CA ALA A 85 -5.44 -16.47 9.59
C ALA A 85 -6.30 -16.85 8.38
N SER A 86 -7.47 -17.48 8.56
CA SER A 86 -8.38 -17.89 7.48
C SER A 86 -7.69 -18.72 6.38
N VAL A 87 -6.83 -19.68 6.78
CA VAL A 87 -6.03 -20.49 5.85
C VAL A 87 -6.93 -21.34 4.94
N ASN A 88 -8.04 -21.81 5.47
CA ASN A 88 -8.97 -22.66 4.73
C ASN A 88 -9.53 -21.96 3.47
N ASP A 89 -9.75 -20.65 3.54
CA ASP A 89 -10.25 -19.88 2.40
C ASP A 89 -9.30 -19.91 1.20
N VAL A 90 -7.97 -19.84 1.47
CA VAL A 90 -6.95 -19.94 0.42
C VAL A 90 -6.86 -21.36 -0.14
N LEU A 91 -6.90 -22.36 0.73
CA LEU A 91 -6.85 -23.77 0.31
C LEU A 91 -8.06 -24.15 -0.55
N GLU A 92 -9.25 -23.67 -0.22
CA GLU A 92 -10.45 -23.90 -1.02
C GLU A 92 -10.36 -23.25 -2.41
N ARG A 93 -9.78 -22.04 -2.52
CA ARG A 93 -9.53 -21.40 -3.82
C ARG A 93 -8.51 -22.18 -4.65
N ILE A 94 -7.40 -22.58 -4.06
CA ILE A 94 -6.37 -23.38 -4.73
C ILE A 94 -6.95 -24.70 -5.24
N GLN A 95 -7.86 -25.32 -4.48
CA GLN A 95 -8.53 -26.56 -4.87
C GLN A 95 -9.68 -26.34 -5.90
N GLY A 96 -9.94 -25.10 -6.29
CA GLY A 96 -11.05 -24.76 -7.20
C GLY A 96 -12.44 -24.98 -6.61
N LYS A 97 -12.55 -25.14 -5.29
CA LYS A 97 -13.83 -25.37 -4.59
C LYS A 97 -14.59 -24.08 -4.31
N ARG A 98 -13.92 -22.94 -4.36
CA ARG A 98 -14.52 -21.63 -4.11
C ARG A 98 -14.16 -20.68 -5.24
N ALA A 99 -15.18 -20.09 -5.86
CA ALA A 99 -14.98 -18.97 -6.77
C ALA A 99 -14.58 -17.72 -5.97
N VAL A 100 -13.77 -16.87 -6.58
CA VAL A 100 -13.52 -15.54 -6.00
C VAL A 100 -14.79 -14.72 -6.22
N GLU A 101 -15.55 -14.44 -5.14
CA GLU A 101 -16.70 -13.55 -5.24
C GLU A 101 -16.23 -12.11 -5.36
N PRO A 102 -16.80 -11.33 -6.31
CA PRO A 102 -16.54 -9.90 -6.37
C PRO A 102 -17.14 -9.25 -5.12
N SER A 103 -16.30 -8.66 -4.25
CA SER A 103 -16.81 -7.76 -3.25
C SER A 103 -17.21 -6.43 -3.91
N GLU A 104 -18.16 -5.69 -3.36
CA GLU A 104 -18.45 -4.35 -3.84
C GLU A 104 -17.23 -3.46 -3.64
N LEU A 105 -16.76 -2.82 -4.73
CA LEU A 105 -15.73 -1.79 -4.65
C LEU A 105 -16.34 -0.58 -3.96
N VAL A 106 -15.87 -0.31 -2.77
CA VAL A 106 -16.16 0.95 -2.07
C VAL A 106 -14.98 1.88 -2.35
N ASP A 107 -15.28 3.08 -2.88
CA ASP A 107 -14.26 4.09 -3.11
C ASP A 107 -13.62 4.52 -1.79
N GLU A 108 -12.35 4.89 -1.87
CA GLU A 108 -11.65 5.49 -0.75
C GLU A 108 -12.00 6.98 -0.63
N GLU A 109 -11.89 7.51 0.59
CA GLU A 109 -11.97 8.95 0.85
C GLU A 109 -10.55 9.53 0.89
N PRO A 110 -10.17 10.39 -0.09
CA PRO A 110 -8.85 10.99 -0.13
C PRO A 110 -8.67 12.01 1.00
N ILE A 111 -7.53 11.96 1.67
CA ILE A 111 -7.18 12.89 2.77
C ILE A 111 -6.00 13.75 2.37
N LEU A 112 -4.89 13.14 1.94
CA LEU A 112 -3.63 13.82 1.69
C LEU A 112 -2.79 13.09 0.65
N LEU A 113 -2.19 13.84 -0.27
CA LEU A 113 -1.17 13.35 -1.20
C LEU A 113 0.14 14.09 -0.95
N LEU A 114 1.23 13.33 -0.79
CA LEU A 114 2.58 13.86 -0.53
C LEU A 114 3.58 13.30 -1.53
N ILE A 115 4.60 14.10 -1.83
CA ILE A 115 5.85 13.63 -2.44
C ILE A 115 7.00 14.06 -1.53
N MET A 116 7.81 13.11 -1.10
CA MET A 116 8.95 13.32 -0.23
C MET A 116 10.17 12.55 -0.74
N ASP A 117 11.36 12.87 -0.27
CA ASP A 117 12.54 12.03 -0.50
C ASP A 117 12.74 10.99 0.62
N ASN A 118 13.77 10.15 0.45
CA ASN A 118 14.11 9.14 1.44
C ASN A 118 14.62 9.73 2.78
N SER A 119 14.98 11.02 2.84
CA SER A 119 15.36 11.71 4.08
C SER A 119 14.15 12.25 4.86
N GLY A 120 12.96 12.21 4.27
CA GLY A 120 11.72 12.74 4.85
C GLY A 120 11.45 14.21 4.49
N ALA A 121 12.28 14.82 3.62
CA ALA A 121 11.99 16.16 3.13
C ALA A 121 10.81 16.14 2.17
N THR A 122 9.79 16.94 2.43
CA THR A 122 8.57 17.05 1.63
C THR A 122 8.74 18.06 0.52
N TYR A 123 8.47 17.66 -0.73
CA TYR A 123 8.54 18.51 -1.92
C TYR A 123 7.19 18.86 -2.50
N PHE A 124 6.16 18.12 -2.15
CA PHE A 124 4.78 18.41 -2.54
C PHE A 124 3.82 17.96 -1.45
N ASN A 125 2.80 18.76 -1.19
CA ASN A 125 1.75 18.48 -0.20
C ASN A 125 0.42 18.98 -0.74
N HIS A 126 -0.56 18.07 -0.90
CA HIS A 126 -1.89 18.39 -1.36
C HIS A 126 -2.95 17.76 -0.45
N PRO A 127 -3.55 18.52 0.48
CA PRO A 127 -4.68 18.06 1.26
C PRO A 127 -5.97 18.08 0.42
N PHE A 128 -6.76 17.00 0.49
CA PHE A 128 -8.08 16.92 -0.12
C PHE A 128 -9.19 17.39 0.83
N ILE A 129 -8.90 17.41 2.13
CA ILE A 129 -9.86 17.87 3.16
C ILE A 129 -9.51 19.28 3.65
N ALA A 130 -10.54 20.10 3.88
CA ALA A 130 -10.36 21.39 4.49
C ALA A 130 -9.86 21.26 5.95
N ASN A 131 -8.93 22.14 6.37
CA ASN A 131 -8.35 22.18 7.73
C ASN A 131 -7.46 20.96 8.10
N TRP A 132 -6.61 20.52 7.19
CA TRP A 132 -5.50 19.62 7.53
C TRP A 132 -4.37 20.42 8.18
N ASP A 133 -4.51 20.73 9.47
CA ASP A 133 -3.53 21.55 10.23
C ASP A 133 -2.33 20.75 10.77
N HIS A 134 -2.20 19.48 10.40
CA HIS A 134 -1.21 18.56 10.96
C HIS A 134 -0.04 18.23 10.01
N SER A 135 0.18 19.05 8.98
CA SER A 135 1.25 18.83 8.00
C SER A 135 2.63 18.68 8.63
N ASP A 136 2.96 19.49 9.64
CA ASP A 136 4.26 19.47 10.31
C ASP A 136 4.44 18.22 11.20
N LEU A 137 3.39 17.83 11.92
CA LEU A 137 3.38 16.59 12.70
C LEU A 137 3.47 15.37 11.80
N PHE A 138 2.80 15.40 10.67
CA PHE A 138 2.80 14.31 9.70
C PHE A 138 4.17 14.19 9.00
N SER A 139 4.80 15.31 8.63
CA SER A 139 6.17 15.34 8.07
C SER A 139 7.19 14.82 9.08
N SER A 140 7.06 15.20 10.35
CA SER A 140 7.91 14.70 11.44
C SER A 140 7.71 13.20 11.67
N PHE A 141 6.47 12.72 11.62
CA PHE A 141 6.15 11.29 11.69
C PHE A 141 6.74 10.54 10.51
N LEU A 142 6.56 11.04 9.28
CA LEU A 142 7.11 10.43 8.08
C LEU A 142 8.64 10.44 8.08
N SER A 143 9.28 11.47 8.62
CA SER A 143 10.73 11.53 8.79
C SER A 143 11.23 10.49 9.80
N ALA A 144 10.59 10.38 10.96
CA ALA A 144 10.88 9.33 11.94
C ALA A 144 10.64 7.94 11.34
N PHE A 145 9.54 7.78 10.59
CA PHE A 145 9.18 6.56 9.88
C PHE A 145 10.23 6.17 8.84
N ASN A 146 10.77 7.13 8.10
CA ASN A 146 11.79 6.87 7.08
C ASN A 146 13.14 6.43 7.71
N THR A 147 13.49 6.97 8.88
CA THR A 147 14.68 6.53 9.64
C THR A 147 14.52 5.08 10.13
N PHE A 148 13.29 4.66 10.45
CA PHE A 148 12.96 3.26 10.74
C PHE A 148 12.84 2.38 9.49
N SER A 149 12.56 2.98 8.32
CA SER A 149 12.20 2.21 7.12
C SER A 149 13.37 1.48 6.46
N ASP A 150 14.59 1.98 6.56
CA ASP A 150 15.76 1.32 5.98
C ASP A 150 16.08 -0.02 6.68
N GLU A 151 15.75 -0.17 7.96
CA GLU A 151 15.95 -1.41 8.69
C GLU A 151 14.70 -2.33 8.69
N ILE A 152 13.48 -1.76 8.71
CA ILE A 152 12.23 -2.51 8.89
C ILE A 152 11.50 -2.71 7.56
N PHE A 153 11.56 -1.70 6.67
CA PHE A 153 10.87 -1.72 5.38
C PHE A 153 11.80 -2.14 4.24
N SER A 154 12.42 -3.30 4.32
CA SER A 154 13.08 -3.86 3.14
C SER A 154 12.10 -3.87 1.95
N LYS A 155 12.00 -2.75 1.20
CA LYS A 155 11.32 -2.51 -0.11
C LYS A 155 9.98 -3.23 -0.38
N SER A 156 9.30 -3.74 0.64
CA SER A 156 8.15 -4.64 0.49
C SER A 156 6.88 -4.21 1.22
N ILE A 157 6.92 -3.18 2.07
CA ILE A 157 5.72 -2.65 2.72
C ILE A 157 5.23 -1.45 1.92
N ASP A 158 3.99 -1.54 1.46
CA ASP A 158 3.35 -0.56 0.61
C ASP A 158 2.26 0.24 1.34
N ARG A 159 1.95 -0.14 2.61
CA ARG A 159 0.90 0.52 3.39
C ARG A 159 1.09 0.41 4.90
N ILE A 160 0.56 1.42 5.61
CA ILE A 160 0.52 1.50 7.06
C ILE A 160 -0.87 1.97 7.48
N ARG A 161 -1.40 1.42 8.57
CA ARG A 161 -2.66 1.84 9.15
C ARG A 161 -2.45 2.57 10.47
N ILE A 162 -3.12 3.72 10.61
CA ILE A 162 -3.11 4.53 11.83
C ILE A 162 -4.57 4.94 12.12
N GLY A 163 -5.19 4.28 13.10
CA GLY A 163 -6.61 4.45 13.38
C GLY A 163 -7.45 4.07 12.16
N GLU A 164 -8.30 4.98 11.70
CA GLU A 164 -9.15 4.78 10.50
C GLU A 164 -8.43 5.10 9.19
N ASN A 165 -7.24 5.69 9.26
CA ASN A 165 -6.52 6.14 8.08
C ASN A 165 -5.50 5.11 7.61
N THR A 166 -5.40 4.93 6.31
CA THR A 166 -4.37 4.11 5.66
C THR A 166 -3.43 5.02 4.89
N ILE A 167 -2.13 4.91 5.15
CA ILE A 167 -1.07 5.56 4.39
C ILE A 167 -0.58 4.55 3.37
N LEU A 168 -0.72 4.89 2.10
CA LEU A 168 -0.19 4.13 0.98
C LEU A 168 1.12 4.76 0.53
N ILE A 169 2.11 3.93 0.22
CA ILE A 169 3.46 4.37 -0.14
C ILE A 169 3.88 3.70 -1.44
N ASN A 170 4.30 4.50 -2.40
CA ASN A 170 4.85 4.00 -3.65
C ASN A 170 6.18 4.72 -3.97
N PRO A 171 7.30 3.98 -4.06
CA PRO A 171 8.58 4.56 -4.41
C PRO A 171 8.63 4.94 -5.90
N VAL A 172 9.17 6.13 -6.20
CA VAL A 172 9.38 6.66 -7.54
C VAL A 172 10.81 7.18 -7.64
N GLU A 173 11.73 6.34 -8.09
CA GLU A 173 13.17 6.62 -8.15
C GLU A 173 13.75 7.08 -6.80
N SER A 174 14.10 8.37 -6.67
CA SER A 174 14.62 8.97 -5.42
C SER A 174 13.54 9.53 -4.49
N PHE A 175 12.26 9.45 -4.91
CA PHE A 175 11.13 9.97 -4.16
C PHE A 175 10.23 8.85 -3.63
N LEU A 176 9.45 9.21 -2.63
CA LEU A 176 8.33 8.43 -2.11
C LEU A 176 7.05 9.25 -2.34
N ALA A 177 6.10 8.68 -3.05
CA ALA A 177 4.74 9.21 -3.11
C ALA A 177 3.91 8.55 -2.01
N CYS A 178 3.27 9.35 -1.16
CA CYS A 178 2.45 8.89 -0.07
C CYS A 178 1.02 9.40 -0.27
N TYR A 179 0.05 8.50 -0.15
CA TYR A 179 -1.37 8.83 -0.26
C TYR A 179 -2.11 8.35 0.99
N VAL A 180 -2.72 9.28 1.70
CA VAL A 180 -3.49 9.00 2.92
C VAL A 180 -4.97 8.96 2.58
N ILE A 181 -5.63 7.89 3.00
CA ILE A 181 -7.04 7.62 2.69
C ILE A 181 -7.78 7.07 3.90
N LYS A 182 -9.11 7.15 3.87
CA LYS A 182 -10.02 6.26 4.61
C LYS A 182 -10.66 5.27 3.65
N GLY A 183 -11.09 4.13 4.17
CA GLY A 183 -11.79 3.11 3.39
C GLY A 183 -10.87 2.02 2.83
N GLN A 184 -11.23 1.46 1.68
CA GLN A 184 -10.50 0.35 1.07
C GLN A 184 -9.21 0.83 0.40
N SER A 185 -8.11 0.11 0.66
CA SER A 185 -6.81 0.51 0.15
C SER A 185 -6.58 0.21 -1.34
N TYR A 186 -7.31 -0.73 -1.94
CA TYR A 186 -7.09 -1.13 -3.32
C TYR A 186 -7.36 -0.01 -4.35
N PRO A 187 -8.50 0.72 -4.29
CA PRO A 187 -8.70 1.87 -5.17
C PRO A 187 -7.61 2.92 -5.02
N GLY A 188 -7.24 3.25 -3.78
CA GLY A 188 -6.17 4.20 -3.48
C GLY A 188 -4.81 3.76 -4.01
N LEU A 189 -4.45 2.48 -3.88
CA LEU A 189 -3.22 1.94 -4.46
C LEU A 189 -3.18 2.11 -5.98
N ARG A 190 -4.29 1.82 -6.66
CA ARG A 190 -4.38 2.01 -8.11
C ARG A 190 -4.21 3.48 -8.51
N LYS A 191 -4.87 4.40 -7.79
CA LYS A 191 -4.70 5.84 -8.01
C LYS A 191 -3.26 6.28 -7.79
N LEU A 192 -2.65 5.85 -6.66
CA LEU A 192 -1.26 6.18 -6.35
C LEU A 192 -0.28 5.62 -7.40
N THR A 193 -0.50 4.40 -7.89
CA THR A 193 0.33 3.80 -8.96
C THR A 193 0.20 4.62 -10.26
N ARG A 194 -1.02 4.93 -10.71
CA ARG A 194 -1.24 5.78 -11.90
C ARG A 194 -0.60 7.16 -11.74
N PHE A 195 -0.70 7.75 -10.56
CA PHE A 195 -0.08 9.04 -10.26
C PHE A 195 1.44 8.98 -10.37
N THR A 196 2.08 7.96 -9.77
CA THR A 196 3.53 7.79 -9.83
C THR A 196 4.05 7.52 -11.23
N GLU A 197 3.30 6.78 -12.04
CA GLU A 197 3.59 6.59 -13.46
C GLU A 197 3.47 7.92 -14.23
N ALA A 198 2.38 8.65 -14.03
CA ALA A 198 2.15 9.93 -14.71
C ALA A 198 3.24 10.98 -14.38
N ILE A 199 3.64 11.13 -13.11
CA ILE A 199 4.71 12.08 -12.74
C ILE A 199 6.07 11.67 -13.29
N ARG A 200 6.36 10.36 -13.39
CA ARG A 200 7.62 9.85 -13.95
C ARG A 200 7.68 10.07 -15.48
N GLU A 201 6.58 9.89 -16.18
CA GLU A 201 6.50 10.03 -17.63
C GLU A 201 6.40 11.50 -18.09
N ASN A 202 5.91 12.40 -17.22
CA ASN A 202 5.78 13.81 -17.54
C ASN A 202 7.09 14.56 -17.23
N SER A 203 7.82 14.94 -18.29
CA SER A 203 9.12 15.60 -18.17
C SER A 203 9.05 16.97 -17.45
N GLU A 204 7.95 17.71 -17.55
CA GLU A 204 7.76 19.00 -16.89
C GLU A 204 7.65 18.83 -15.37
N ILE A 205 6.80 17.89 -14.93
CA ILE A 205 6.65 17.56 -13.50
C ILE A 205 7.95 17.03 -12.94
N TRP A 206 8.60 16.12 -13.67
CA TRP A 206 9.85 15.50 -13.24
C TRP A 206 10.98 16.51 -13.06
N GLN A 207 11.12 17.46 -14.00
CA GLN A 207 12.10 18.54 -13.90
C GLN A 207 11.80 19.48 -12.72
N ALA A 208 10.51 19.78 -12.48
CA ALA A 208 10.09 20.61 -11.36
C ALA A 208 10.43 19.95 -10.00
N LEU A 209 10.17 18.63 -9.84
CA LEU A 209 10.54 17.85 -8.66
C LEU A 209 12.06 17.87 -8.43
N ASN A 210 12.84 17.61 -9.47
CA ASN A 210 14.32 17.64 -9.36
C ASN A 210 14.87 19.05 -9.05
N LYS A 211 14.19 20.10 -9.50
CA LYS A 211 14.52 21.46 -9.15
C LYS A 211 14.21 21.73 -7.68
N SER A 212 13.07 21.30 -7.17
CA SER A 212 12.66 21.44 -5.76
C SER A 212 13.68 20.80 -4.80
N VAL A 213 14.24 19.64 -5.15
CA VAL A 213 15.33 19.03 -4.38
C VAL A 213 16.54 19.96 -4.26
N LYS A 214 16.91 20.67 -5.33
CA LYS A 214 18.08 21.56 -5.34
C LYS A 214 17.84 22.87 -4.62
N THR A 215 16.60 23.38 -4.66
CA THR A 215 16.25 24.68 -4.06
C THR A 215 15.66 24.53 -2.67
N SER A 216 15.33 23.32 -2.22
CA SER A 216 14.58 23.04 -0.98
C SER A 216 13.24 23.78 -0.91
N GLU A 217 12.64 24.06 -2.06
CA GLU A 217 11.34 24.72 -2.16
C GLU A 217 10.26 23.68 -2.48
N MET A 218 9.10 23.80 -1.84
CA MET A 218 7.94 22.93 -2.14
C MET A 218 7.31 23.33 -3.47
N LEU A 219 6.84 22.34 -4.21
CA LEU A 219 6.02 22.55 -5.41
C LEU A 219 4.63 23.07 -5.02
N GLU A 220 4.17 24.07 -5.73
CA GLU A 220 2.79 24.52 -5.68
C GLU A 220 1.94 23.67 -6.64
N LEU A 221 0.65 23.46 -6.31
CA LEU A 221 -0.26 22.64 -7.12
C LEU A 221 -0.34 23.11 -8.57
N ASP A 222 -0.34 24.43 -8.79
CA ASP A 222 -0.48 25.05 -10.11
C ASP A 222 0.86 25.26 -10.86
N LYS A 223 1.97 24.83 -10.26
CA LYS A 223 3.32 24.99 -10.85
C LYS A 223 4.17 23.71 -10.69
N PRO A 224 4.24 22.88 -11.74
CA PRO A 224 3.75 23.11 -13.13
C PRO A 224 2.25 22.82 -13.26
N PRO A 225 1.56 23.45 -14.25
CA PRO A 225 0.13 23.23 -14.50
C PRO A 225 -0.20 21.75 -14.79
N ALA A 226 0.74 21.02 -15.36
CA ALA A 226 0.63 19.59 -15.62
C ALA A 226 0.39 18.76 -14.34
N LEU A 227 0.95 19.20 -13.19
CA LEU A 227 0.77 18.49 -11.92
C LEU A 227 -0.69 18.54 -11.46
N LYS A 228 -1.31 19.72 -11.53
CA LYS A 228 -2.73 19.88 -11.22
C LYS A 228 -3.62 19.04 -12.13
N ALA A 229 -3.36 19.06 -13.45
CA ALA A 229 -4.13 18.27 -14.41
C ALA A 229 -4.07 16.75 -14.10
N VAL A 230 -2.89 16.25 -13.72
CA VAL A 230 -2.70 14.83 -13.32
C VAL A 230 -3.46 14.51 -12.04
N ILE A 231 -3.45 15.41 -11.05
CA ILE A 231 -4.18 15.21 -9.80
C ILE A 231 -5.70 15.22 -10.03
N ASP A 232 -6.20 16.22 -10.73
CA ASP A 232 -7.64 16.37 -11.05
C ASP A 232 -8.18 15.18 -11.88
N GLU A 233 -7.32 14.52 -12.69
CA GLU A 233 -7.71 13.36 -13.50
C GLU A 233 -7.75 12.06 -12.66
N ILE A 234 -6.87 11.92 -11.68
CA ILE A 234 -6.65 10.64 -11.01
C ILE A 234 -7.42 10.54 -9.69
N PHE A 235 -7.51 11.64 -8.95
CA PHE A 235 -8.09 11.67 -7.59
C PHE A 235 -9.44 12.35 -7.56
#